data_60e8c9e106b5569be374ead98f4310fd
#
_entry.id   60e8c9e106b5569be374ead98f4310fd
#
_cell.length_a   1.000
_cell.length_b   1.000
_cell.length_c   1.000
_cell.angle_alpha   90.00
_cell.angle_beta   90.00
_cell.angle_gamma   90.00
#
_symmetry.space_group_name_H-M   'P 1'
#
loop_
_entity.id
_entity.type
_entity.pdbx_description
1 polymer ?
#
loop_
_entity_poly.entity_id
_entity_poly.type
_entity_poly.pdbx_seq_one_letter_code
_entity_poly.pdbx_strand_id
1 'polypeptide(L)'
;QSRSSAASDVYKRQVLFGIMNYRGAKSVGNLQLVMVLIMCAAVAVSVAGTVLTGSFDAANLAPAYGAGGKSFGGGFVSILALAPFLYVGFDCIPQAAEEYDFPPQKCKKLIISALIVGALIYGAMALVTDSVLPWQQVLTMKDASGAPVKWHTGAVLDLAMGRLGVGFVAIAVCMGIFTGMNGFFMTSSRLLFGMARAKMLPSAFGKIHPKHKTPSFCVVFVTIICCICPFFGREVIGWVVDMCSVGTAFGYFFTCAGAYILLKKYGDPTDTNRIHPAVAMGGCFISVAILLLLIIPGSPAFMAPQSFIALVVWILLGVLFYYISRKNFMKITKREMDYLILGNVQVVRGMRKGQEPGQVVQGNVVNPKQ
;
A
#
# COMPACT_ATOMS: atom_id res chain seq x y z
N GLN A 1 -33.85 -4.17 -0.08
CA GLN A 1 -33.54 -3.38 1.14
C GLN A 1 -32.14 -3.64 1.69
N SER A 2 -31.65 -4.89 1.67
CA SER A 2 -30.30 -5.22 2.20
C SER A 2 -29.15 -4.58 1.40
N ARG A 3 -29.28 -4.43 0.07
CA ARG A 3 -28.26 -3.80 -0.77
C ARG A 3 -28.13 -2.29 -0.52
N SER A 4 -29.23 -1.61 -0.26
CA SER A 4 -29.22 -0.17 -0.01
C SER A 4 -28.65 0.16 1.38
N SER A 5 -28.91 -0.67 2.40
CA SER A 5 -28.34 -0.48 3.74
C SER A 5 -26.82 -0.73 3.75
N ALA A 6 -26.35 -1.79 3.10
CA ALA A 6 -24.93 -2.09 3.00
C ALA A 6 -24.15 -0.99 2.25
N ALA A 7 -24.69 -0.45 1.16
CA ALA A 7 -24.12 0.70 0.47
C ALA A 7 -24.06 1.93 1.38
N SER A 8 -25.16 2.25 2.09
CA SER A 8 -25.20 3.35 3.04
C SER A 8 -24.13 3.25 4.12
N ASP A 9 -23.88 2.04 4.64
CA ASP A 9 -22.86 1.82 5.68
C ASP A 9 -21.44 1.96 5.14
N VAL A 10 -21.18 1.57 3.90
CA VAL A 10 -19.88 1.81 3.25
C VAL A 10 -19.60 3.30 3.13
N TYR A 11 -20.57 4.10 2.66
CA TYR A 11 -20.41 5.56 2.55
C TYR A 11 -20.17 6.23 3.89
N LYS A 12 -20.94 5.85 4.92
CA LYS A 12 -20.76 6.39 6.29
C LYS A 12 -19.33 6.17 6.78
N ARG A 13 -18.77 4.98 6.55
CA ARG A 13 -17.39 4.65 6.96
C ARG A 13 -16.35 5.45 6.17
N GLN A 14 -16.50 5.58 4.86
CA GLN A 14 -15.59 6.37 4.02
C GLN A 14 -15.60 7.84 4.42
N VAL A 15 -16.77 8.41 4.63
CA VAL A 15 -16.93 9.80 5.09
C VAL A 15 -16.34 9.98 6.50
N LEU A 16 -16.56 9.02 7.41
CA LEU A 16 -15.98 9.04 8.75
C LEU A 16 -14.45 9.11 8.71
N PHE A 17 -13.80 8.23 7.95
CA PHE A 17 -12.33 8.25 7.81
C PHE A 17 -11.84 9.51 7.09
N GLY A 18 -12.59 10.01 6.11
CA GLY A 18 -12.33 11.30 5.48
C GLY A 18 -12.32 12.44 6.50
N ILE A 19 -13.36 12.52 7.36
CA ILE A 19 -13.46 13.53 8.43
C ILE A 19 -12.32 13.38 9.46
N MET A 20 -11.99 12.16 9.86
CA MET A 20 -10.90 11.91 10.81
C MET A 20 -9.55 12.38 10.25
N ASN A 21 -9.23 12.04 9.01
CA ASN A 21 -8.00 12.49 8.35
C ASN A 21 -8.00 14.01 8.09
N TYR A 22 -9.16 14.61 7.87
CA TYR A 22 -9.30 16.06 7.75
C TYR A 22 -8.99 16.78 9.07
N ARG A 23 -9.39 16.22 10.23
CA ARG A 23 -9.23 16.81 11.56
C ARG A 23 -7.83 16.67 12.15
N GLY A 24 -6.99 15.77 11.67
CA GLY A 24 -5.58 15.69 12.04
C GLY A 24 -5.05 14.32 12.45
N ALA A 25 -3.74 14.14 12.28
CA ALA A 25 -3.06 12.85 12.31
C ALA A 25 -2.87 12.23 13.72
N LYS A 26 -2.78 13.01 14.81
CA LYS A 26 -2.45 12.46 16.15
C LYS A 26 -3.52 11.49 16.69
N SER A 27 -4.80 11.87 16.60
CA SER A 27 -5.91 11.01 17.05
C SER A 27 -6.03 9.76 16.19
N VAL A 28 -5.69 9.89 14.90
CA VAL A 28 -5.73 8.83 13.92
C VAL A 28 -4.65 7.78 14.19
N GLY A 29 -3.44 8.18 14.59
CA GLY A 29 -2.33 7.27 14.88
C GLY A 29 -2.61 6.34 16.07
N ASN A 30 -3.16 6.86 17.17
CA ASN A 30 -3.50 6.06 18.34
C ASN A 30 -4.62 5.04 18.02
N LEU A 31 -5.65 5.47 17.28
CA LEU A 31 -6.70 4.56 16.83
C LEU A 31 -6.14 3.46 15.92
N GLN A 32 -5.22 3.80 15.03
CA GLN A 32 -4.54 2.85 14.16
C GLN A 32 -3.81 1.77 14.96
N LEU A 33 -3.05 2.15 15.99
CA LEU A 33 -2.35 1.22 16.86
C LEU A 33 -3.33 0.25 17.55
N VAL A 34 -4.41 0.77 18.13
CA VAL A 34 -5.42 -0.06 18.80
C VAL A 34 -6.05 -1.06 17.83
N MET A 35 -6.42 -0.61 16.62
CA MET A 35 -6.99 -1.50 15.60
C MET A 35 -6.00 -2.60 15.17
N VAL A 36 -4.71 -2.28 15.00
CA VAL A 36 -3.68 -3.27 14.67
C VAL A 36 -3.50 -4.29 15.79
N LEU A 37 -3.47 -3.86 17.04
CA LEU A 37 -3.35 -4.76 18.18
C LEU A 37 -4.55 -5.72 18.29
N ILE A 38 -5.76 -5.22 18.09
CA ILE A 38 -6.97 -6.05 18.06
C ILE A 38 -6.91 -7.06 16.90
N MET A 39 -6.49 -6.63 15.71
CA MET A 39 -6.30 -7.50 14.56
C MET A 39 -5.31 -8.62 14.84
N CYS A 40 -4.13 -8.30 15.36
CA CYS A 40 -3.10 -9.28 15.70
C CYS A 40 -3.58 -10.25 16.78
N ALA A 41 -4.26 -9.76 17.81
CA ALA A 41 -4.84 -10.61 18.87
C ALA A 41 -5.90 -11.56 18.30
N ALA A 42 -6.78 -11.09 17.44
CA ALA A 42 -7.81 -11.92 16.81
C ALA A 42 -7.20 -13.00 15.90
N VAL A 43 -6.14 -12.68 15.13
CA VAL A 43 -5.38 -13.68 14.37
C VAL A 43 -4.73 -14.72 15.28
N ALA A 44 -4.07 -14.28 16.36
CA ALA A 44 -3.42 -15.16 17.30
C ALA A 44 -4.42 -16.12 17.97
N VAL A 45 -5.61 -15.62 18.36
CA VAL A 45 -6.70 -16.43 18.91
C VAL A 45 -7.23 -17.42 17.87
N SER A 46 -7.35 -17.04 16.62
CA SER A 46 -7.79 -17.95 15.54
C SER A 46 -6.78 -19.10 15.34
N VAL A 47 -5.48 -18.78 15.33
CA VAL A 47 -4.41 -19.80 15.23
C VAL A 47 -4.40 -20.72 16.45
N ALA A 48 -4.36 -20.15 17.65
CA ALA A 48 -4.33 -20.92 18.89
C ALA A 48 -5.60 -21.78 19.06
N GLY A 49 -6.77 -21.23 18.75
CA GLY A 49 -8.03 -21.91 18.83
C GLY A 49 -8.11 -23.13 17.90
N THR A 50 -7.65 -23.01 16.65
CA THR A 50 -7.60 -24.14 15.72
C THR A 50 -6.71 -25.28 16.22
N VAL A 51 -5.59 -24.95 16.85
CA VAL A 51 -4.71 -25.95 17.46
C VAL A 51 -5.35 -26.57 18.71
N LEU A 52 -5.93 -25.76 19.61
CA LEU A 52 -6.52 -26.22 20.87
C LEU A 52 -7.78 -27.06 20.67
N THR A 53 -8.57 -26.80 19.62
CA THR A 53 -9.75 -27.62 19.29
C THR A 53 -9.38 -28.96 18.63
N GLY A 54 -8.08 -29.20 18.34
CA GLY A 54 -7.63 -30.41 17.65
C GLY A 54 -8.02 -30.43 16.16
N SER A 55 -8.48 -29.30 15.60
CA SER A 55 -8.87 -29.20 14.20
C SER A 55 -7.67 -29.05 13.26
N PHE A 56 -6.47 -28.90 13.78
CA PHE A 56 -5.24 -28.81 13.01
C PHE A 56 -4.80 -30.20 12.56
N ASP A 57 -4.84 -30.46 11.24
CA ASP A 57 -4.30 -31.69 10.65
C ASP A 57 -3.28 -31.34 9.56
N ALA A 58 -2.02 -31.73 9.79
CA ALA A 58 -0.94 -31.49 8.84
C ALA A 58 -1.12 -32.29 7.52
N ALA A 59 -1.87 -33.40 7.53
CA ALA A 59 -2.16 -34.16 6.31
C ALA A 59 -2.97 -33.35 5.31
N ASN A 60 -3.79 -32.39 5.75
CA ASN A 60 -4.59 -31.52 4.90
C ASN A 60 -3.75 -30.54 4.07
N LEU A 61 -2.49 -30.30 4.46
CA LEU A 61 -1.56 -29.43 3.74
C LEU A 61 -1.02 -30.09 2.44
N ALA A 62 -1.25 -31.39 2.26
CA ALA A 62 -0.84 -32.12 1.06
C ALA A 62 -2.01 -32.28 0.06
N PRO A 63 -1.74 -32.14 -1.26
CA PRO A 63 -0.49 -31.68 -1.89
C PRO A 63 -0.34 -30.16 -1.79
N ALA A 64 0.88 -29.69 -1.55
CA ALA A 64 1.17 -28.26 -1.38
C ALA A 64 1.04 -27.43 -2.70
N TYR A 65 0.81 -28.10 -3.82
CA TYR A 65 0.65 -27.46 -5.14
C TYR A 65 -0.26 -28.32 -6.03
N GLY A 66 -0.66 -27.77 -7.18
CA GLY A 66 -1.48 -28.51 -8.16
C GLY A 66 -2.86 -27.88 -8.42
N ALA A 67 -3.20 -26.79 -7.77
CA ALA A 67 -4.45 -26.07 -7.99
C ALA A 67 -4.59 -25.66 -9.47
N GLY A 68 -5.72 -26.04 -10.09
CA GLY A 68 -5.98 -25.76 -11.50
C GLY A 68 -5.03 -26.48 -12.48
N GLY A 69 -4.42 -27.62 -12.07
CA GLY A 69 -3.47 -28.38 -12.89
C GLY A 69 -2.10 -27.72 -13.03
N LYS A 70 -1.81 -26.67 -12.26
CA LYS A 70 -0.53 -25.94 -12.32
C LYS A 70 0.57 -26.72 -11.63
N SER A 71 1.77 -26.73 -12.25
CA SER A 71 3.01 -27.18 -11.59
C SER A 71 3.39 -26.23 -10.46
N PHE A 72 4.32 -26.66 -9.59
CA PHE A 72 4.88 -25.79 -8.54
C PHE A 72 5.35 -24.43 -9.10
N GLY A 73 6.10 -24.44 -10.21
CA GLY A 73 6.58 -23.20 -10.84
C GLY A 73 5.45 -22.29 -11.33
N GLY A 74 4.42 -22.87 -11.97
CA GLY A 74 3.24 -22.12 -12.42
C GLY A 74 2.42 -21.52 -11.27
N GLY A 75 2.27 -22.26 -10.17
CA GLY A 75 1.65 -21.78 -8.94
C GLY A 75 2.44 -20.64 -8.30
N PHE A 76 3.74 -20.80 -8.18
CA PHE A 76 4.64 -19.80 -7.63
C PHE A 76 4.60 -18.48 -8.43
N VAL A 77 4.68 -18.54 -9.77
CA VAL A 77 4.58 -17.36 -10.64
C VAL A 77 3.23 -16.66 -10.48
N SER A 78 2.13 -17.42 -10.33
CA SER A 78 0.80 -16.85 -10.10
C SER A 78 0.72 -16.07 -8.80
N ILE A 79 1.30 -16.58 -7.70
CA ILE A 79 1.35 -15.87 -6.40
C ILE A 79 2.28 -14.66 -6.49
N LEU A 80 3.45 -14.81 -7.14
CA LEU A 80 4.39 -13.72 -7.32
C LEU A 80 3.78 -12.55 -8.09
N ALA A 81 2.91 -12.82 -9.06
CA ALA A 81 2.19 -11.79 -9.80
C ALA A 81 1.18 -11.01 -8.94
N LEU A 82 0.62 -11.64 -7.89
CA LEU A 82 -0.28 -11.00 -6.92
C LEU A 82 0.47 -10.30 -5.76
N ALA A 83 1.73 -10.66 -5.53
CA ALA A 83 2.52 -10.16 -4.40
C ALA A 83 2.58 -8.63 -4.32
N PRO A 84 2.73 -7.84 -5.41
CA PRO A 84 2.74 -6.39 -5.34
C PRO A 84 1.50 -5.82 -4.67
N PHE A 85 0.32 -6.35 -5.00
CA PHE A 85 -0.93 -5.94 -4.38
C PHE A 85 -1.04 -6.38 -2.92
N LEU A 86 -0.65 -7.62 -2.59
CA LEU A 86 -0.75 -8.17 -1.24
C LEU A 86 0.13 -7.42 -0.24
N TYR A 87 1.23 -6.84 -0.68
CA TYR A 87 2.18 -6.13 0.17
C TYR A 87 2.12 -4.60 0.02
N VAL A 88 1.20 -4.05 -0.79
CA VAL A 88 0.97 -2.59 -0.85
C VAL A 88 0.66 -2.06 0.53
N GLY A 89 1.33 -0.96 0.90
CA GLY A 89 1.16 -0.30 2.20
C GLY A 89 2.46 -0.03 2.94
N PHE A 90 3.53 -0.81 2.74
CA PHE A 90 4.84 -0.50 3.33
C PHE A 90 5.43 0.80 2.77
N ASP A 91 5.08 1.17 1.57
CA ASP A 91 5.41 2.43 0.88
C ASP A 91 4.75 3.65 1.53
N CYS A 92 3.72 3.46 2.35
CA CYS A 92 3.15 4.52 3.19
C CYS A 92 4.16 5.05 4.22
N ILE A 93 5.12 4.22 4.66
CA ILE A 93 6.12 4.61 5.67
C ILE A 93 7.01 5.75 5.16
N PRO A 94 7.70 5.67 4.01
CA PRO A 94 8.51 6.78 3.52
C PRO A 94 7.70 8.01 3.11
N GLN A 95 6.44 7.85 2.70
CA GLN A 95 5.59 8.97 2.30
C GLN A 95 5.18 9.86 3.49
N ALA A 96 5.18 9.31 4.70
CA ALA A 96 4.92 10.06 5.93
C ALA A 96 6.21 10.48 6.66
N ALA A 97 7.40 10.27 6.07
CA ALA A 97 8.69 10.48 6.73
C ALA A 97 8.93 11.91 7.22
N GLU A 98 8.33 12.93 6.57
CA GLU A 98 8.41 14.33 6.99
C GLU A 98 7.69 14.62 8.33
N GLU A 99 6.81 13.71 8.78
CA GLU A 99 6.03 13.87 10.02
C GLU A 99 6.59 13.06 11.21
N TYR A 100 7.68 12.31 11.00
CA TYR A 100 8.25 11.47 12.03
C TYR A 100 9.20 12.23 12.96
N ASP A 101 9.05 11.98 14.26
CA ASP A 101 9.93 12.52 15.30
C ASP A 101 11.25 11.71 15.44
N PHE A 102 11.54 10.78 14.50
CA PHE A 102 12.72 9.95 14.51
C PHE A 102 13.52 10.05 13.20
N PRO A 103 14.82 9.71 13.20
CA PRO A 103 15.67 9.80 12.02
C PRO A 103 15.17 8.94 10.86
N PRO A 104 15.17 9.46 9.59
CA PRO A 104 14.69 8.72 8.41
C PRO A 104 15.37 7.36 8.17
N GLN A 105 16.59 7.16 8.68
CA GLN A 105 17.32 5.89 8.59
C GLN A 105 16.59 4.73 9.26
N LYS A 106 15.74 5.00 10.27
CA LYS A 106 14.90 3.99 10.92
C LYS A 106 13.79 3.47 10.02
N CYS A 107 13.37 4.21 8.99
CA CYS A 107 12.35 3.78 8.04
C CYS A 107 12.70 2.44 7.38
N LYS A 108 13.98 2.19 7.06
CA LYS A 108 14.44 0.90 6.52
C LYS A 108 14.07 -0.27 7.42
N LYS A 109 14.32 -0.16 8.73
CA LYS A 109 13.99 -1.23 9.70
C LYS A 109 12.48 -1.40 9.84
N LEU A 110 11.73 -0.29 9.84
CA LEU A 110 10.26 -0.33 9.91
C LEU A 110 9.64 -1.00 8.69
N ILE A 111 10.13 -0.69 7.49
CA ILE A 111 9.67 -1.33 6.24
C ILE A 111 9.92 -2.84 6.29
N ILE A 112 11.14 -3.26 6.63
CA ILE A 112 11.50 -4.68 6.70
C ILE A 112 10.64 -5.39 7.76
N SER A 113 10.47 -4.81 8.95
CA SER A 113 9.63 -5.41 10.00
C SER A 113 8.16 -5.51 9.59
N ALA A 114 7.62 -4.49 8.92
CA ALA A 114 6.25 -4.52 8.42
C ALA A 114 6.03 -5.63 7.39
N LEU A 115 6.98 -5.82 6.46
CA LEU A 115 6.93 -6.91 5.46
C LEU A 115 7.00 -8.30 6.13
N ILE A 116 7.89 -8.48 7.12
CA ILE A 116 8.01 -9.75 7.85
C ILE A 116 6.74 -10.05 8.64
N VAL A 117 6.21 -9.08 9.38
CA VAL A 117 4.97 -9.26 10.16
C VAL A 117 3.79 -9.54 9.24
N GLY A 118 3.69 -8.83 8.11
CA GLY A 118 2.67 -9.10 7.10
C GLY A 118 2.76 -10.54 6.55
N ALA A 119 3.96 -10.99 6.19
CA ALA A 119 4.20 -12.35 5.70
C ALA A 119 3.82 -13.41 6.77
N LEU A 120 4.15 -13.17 8.04
CA LEU A 120 3.78 -14.06 9.13
C LEU A 120 2.26 -14.16 9.34
N ILE A 121 1.54 -13.03 9.28
CA ILE A 121 0.07 -13.00 9.37
C ILE A 121 -0.56 -13.75 8.21
N TYR A 122 -0.14 -13.49 6.97
CA TYR A 122 -0.65 -14.18 5.79
C TYR A 122 -0.36 -15.67 5.84
N GLY A 123 0.88 -16.05 6.17
CA GLY A 123 1.29 -17.44 6.31
C GLY A 123 0.52 -18.17 7.40
N ALA A 124 0.34 -17.55 8.58
CA ALA A 124 -0.42 -18.12 9.69
C ALA A 124 -1.88 -18.36 9.29
N MET A 125 -2.54 -17.39 8.66
CA MET A 125 -3.94 -17.56 8.23
C MET A 125 -4.11 -18.58 7.12
N ALA A 126 -3.17 -18.65 6.18
CA ALA A 126 -3.17 -19.69 5.15
C ALA A 126 -3.00 -21.09 5.76
N LEU A 127 -2.00 -21.26 6.63
CA LEU A 127 -1.75 -22.53 7.33
C LEU A 127 -2.97 -22.97 8.15
N VAL A 128 -3.60 -22.07 8.88
CA VAL A 128 -4.81 -22.38 9.65
C VAL A 128 -5.94 -22.84 8.72
N THR A 129 -6.17 -22.13 7.62
CA THR A 129 -7.24 -22.48 6.68
C THR A 129 -7.01 -23.84 6.05
N ASP A 130 -5.80 -24.10 5.57
CA ASP A 130 -5.46 -25.33 4.84
C ASP A 130 -5.24 -26.52 5.77
N SER A 131 -4.93 -26.31 7.06
CA SER A 131 -4.80 -27.38 8.05
C SER A 131 -6.14 -27.93 8.52
N VAL A 132 -7.19 -27.12 8.53
CA VAL A 132 -8.54 -27.55 8.92
C VAL A 132 -9.22 -28.32 7.79
N LEU A 133 -9.06 -27.88 6.56
CA LEU A 133 -9.70 -28.49 5.39
C LEU A 133 -8.77 -28.41 4.18
N PRO A 134 -8.57 -29.52 3.43
CA PRO A 134 -7.74 -29.50 2.22
C PRO A 134 -8.22 -28.45 1.23
N TRP A 135 -7.29 -27.70 0.62
CA TRP A 135 -7.60 -26.60 -0.30
C TRP A 135 -8.55 -27.00 -1.45
N GLN A 136 -8.54 -28.27 -1.91
CA GLN A 136 -9.47 -28.80 -2.92
C GLN A 136 -10.93 -28.71 -2.45
N GLN A 137 -11.17 -29.03 -1.17
CA GLN A 137 -12.50 -28.95 -0.59
C GLN A 137 -12.88 -27.49 -0.28
N VAL A 138 -11.92 -26.66 0.18
CA VAL A 138 -12.14 -25.23 0.41
C VAL A 138 -12.64 -24.53 -0.86
N LEU A 139 -12.04 -24.83 -2.02
CA LEU A 139 -12.44 -24.22 -3.29
C LEU A 139 -13.84 -24.67 -3.79
N THR A 140 -14.29 -25.84 -3.36
CA THR A 140 -15.60 -26.41 -3.77
C THR A 140 -16.69 -26.23 -2.74
N MET A 141 -16.41 -25.58 -1.61
CA MET A 141 -17.39 -25.34 -0.55
C MET A 141 -18.63 -24.58 -1.05
N LYS A 142 -19.79 -25.07 -0.63
CA LYS A 142 -21.08 -24.44 -0.90
C LYS A 142 -21.74 -24.00 0.41
N ASP A 143 -22.48 -22.91 0.36
CA ASP A 143 -23.30 -22.46 1.47
C ASP A 143 -24.60 -23.27 1.59
N ALA A 144 -25.41 -22.99 2.61
CA ALA A 144 -26.68 -23.67 2.84
C ALA A 144 -27.69 -23.50 1.69
N SER A 145 -27.47 -22.56 0.78
CA SER A 145 -28.28 -22.34 -0.42
C SER A 145 -27.77 -23.10 -1.65
N GLY A 146 -26.65 -23.84 -1.52
CA GLY A 146 -25.98 -24.52 -2.63
C GLY A 146 -25.08 -23.61 -3.49
N ALA A 147 -24.99 -22.33 -3.16
CA ALA A 147 -24.12 -21.39 -3.84
C ALA A 147 -22.66 -21.51 -3.34
N PRO A 148 -21.65 -21.16 -4.17
CA PRO A 148 -20.26 -21.15 -3.73
C PRO A 148 -20.06 -20.21 -2.54
N VAL A 149 -19.34 -20.68 -1.51
CA VAL A 149 -18.99 -19.87 -0.34
C VAL A 149 -18.17 -18.66 -0.78
N LYS A 150 -18.57 -17.49 -0.35
CA LYS A 150 -17.88 -16.22 -0.70
C LYS A 150 -16.73 -15.86 0.23
N TRP A 151 -16.72 -16.44 1.42
CA TRP A 151 -15.73 -16.17 2.47
C TRP A 151 -15.22 -17.49 3.06
N HIS A 152 -14.27 -18.10 2.36
CA HIS A 152 -13.75 -19.43 2.67
C HIS A 152 -13.12 -19.51 4.06
N THR A 153 -12.25 -18.55 4.42
CA THR A 153 -11.57 -18.55 5.74
C THR A 153 -12.58 -18.50 6.89
N GLY A 154 -13.65 -17.73 6.77
CA GLY A 154 -14.71 -17.69 7.78
C GLY A 154 -15.45 -19.02 7.90
N ALA A 155 -15.78 -19.66 6.79
CA ALA A 155 -16.45 -20.95 6.77
C ALA A 155 -15.56 -22.08 7.33
N VAL A 156 -14.27 -22.07 7.03
CA VAL A 156 -13.31 -23.04 7.57
C VAL A 156 -13.13 -22.87 9.08
N LEU A 157 -13.07 -21.64 9.59
CA LEU A 157 -12.98 -21.39 11.03
C LEU A 157 -14.30 -21.66 11.76
N ASP A 158 -15.45 -21.63 11.07
CA ASP A 158 -16.71 -22.12 11.63
C ASP A 158 -16.65 -23.64 11.89
N LEU A 159 -16.04 -24.40 10.99
CA LEU A 159 -15.82 -25.84 11.18
C LEU A 159 -14.86 -26.13 12.36
N ALA A 160 -13.81 -25.31 12.52
CA ALA A 160 -12.79 -25.53 13.55
C ALA A 160 -13.22 -25.10 14.95
N MET A 161 -13.87 -23.94 15.07
CA MET A 161 -14.15 -23.26 16.35
C MET A 161 -15.60 -22.84 16.49
N GLY A 162 -16.47 -23.16 15.52
CA GLY A 162 -17.85 -22.71 15.48
C GLY A 162 -17.97 -21.18 15.34
N ARG A 163 -19.08 -20.62 15.80
CA ARG A 163 -19.36 -19.19 15.73
C ARG A 163 -18.29 -18.28 16.35
N LEU A 164 -17.55 -18.77 17.33
CA LEU A 164 -16.44 -18.02 17.95
C LEU A 164 -15.31 -17.81 16.93
N GLY A 165 -14.93 -18.84 16.18
CA GLY A 165 -13.91 -18.74 15.13
C GLY A 165 -14.29 -17.72 14.06
N VAL A 166 -15.56 -17.76 13.59
CA VAL A 166 -16.08 -16.76 12.64
C VAL A 166 -16.01 -15.36 13.24
N GLY A 167 -16.36 -15.19 14.52
CA GLY A 167 -16.32 -13.92 15.22
C GLY A 167 -14.91 -13.30 15.26
N PHE A 168 -13.91 -14.08 15.65
CA PHE A 168 -12.52 -13.61 15.73
C PHE A 168 -11.96 -13.24 14.35
N VAL A 169 -12.16 -14.08 13.34
CA VAL A 169 -11.66 -13.74 12.01
C VAL A 169 -12.42 -12.56 11.39
N ALA A 170 -13.72 -12.41 11.69
CA ALA A 170 -14.47 -11.24 11.26
C ALA A 170 -13.94 -9.95 11.89
N ILE A 171 -13.60 -9.97 13.18
CA ILE A 171 -12.95 -8.85 13.87
C ILE A 171 -11.60 -8.54 13.22
N ALA A 172 -10.76 -9.55 12.97
CA ALA A 172 -9.45 -9.37 12.32
C ALA A 172 -9.60 -8.70 10.94
N VAL A 173 -10.53 -9.18 10.11
CA VAL A 173 -10.79 -8.62 8.77
C VAL A 173 -11.33 -7.20 8.86
N CYS A 174 -12.28 -6.92 9.75
CA CYS A 174 -12.80 -5.57 9.94
C CYS A 174 -11.70 -4.59 10.38
N MET A 175 -10.87 -4.97 11.34
CA MET A 175 -9.75 -4.14 11.79
C MET A 175 -8.72 -3.93 10.67
N GLY A 176 -8.41 -4.97 9.89
CA GLY A 176 -7.53 -4.88 8.73
C GLY A 176 -8.05 -3.91 7.68
N ILE A 177 -9.34 -3.98 7.35
CA ILE A 177 -9.98 -3.04 6.41
C ILE A 177 -9.92 -1.60 6.94
N PHE A 178 -10.24 -1.38 8.21
CA PHE A 178 -10.24 -0.03 8.78
C PHE A 178 -8.84 0.56 8.88
N THR A 179 -7.84 -0.23 9.27
CA THR A 179 -6.44 0.23 9.29
C THR A 179 -5.94 0.54 7.88
N GLY A 180 -6.24 -0.31 6.90
CA GLY A 180 -5.89 -0.09 5.50
C GLY A 180 -6.54 1.18 4.94
N MET A 181 -7.86 1.36 5.11
CA MET A 181 -8.54 2.57 4.67
C MET A 181 -7.90 3.82 5.26
N ASN A 182 -7.68 3.83 6.57
CA ASN A 182 -7.09 4.98 7.24
C ASN A 182 -5.67 5.29 6.76
N GLY A 183 -4.82 4.27 6.64
CA GLY A 183 -3.46 4.39 6.13
C GLY A 183 -3.42 4.96 4.71
N PHE A 184 -4.22 4.42 3.80
CA PHE A 184 -4.26 4.89 2.42
C PHE A 184 -4.86 6.30 2.26
N PHE A 185 -5.86 6.69 3.05
CA PHE A 185 -6.36 8.07 3.08
C PHE A 185 -5.26 9.05 3.48
N MET A 186 -4.53 8.72 4.55
CA MET A 186 -3.43 9.53 5.04
C MET A 186 -2.35 9.69 3.98
N THR A 187 -1.91 8.59 3.40
CA THR A 187 -0.75 8.55 2.50
C THR A 187 -1.05 9.16 1.14
N SER A 188 -2.20 8.81 0.54
CA SER A 188 -2.60 9.37 -0.76
C SER A 188 -2.77 10.89 -0.71
N SER A 189 -3.33 11.42 0.39
CA SER A 189 -3.45 12.87 0.55
C SER A 189 -2.08 13.57 0.65
N ARG A 190 -1.10 12.96 1.33
CA ARG A 190 0.27 13.48 1.43
C ARG A 190 1.03 13.38 0.13
N LEU A 191 0.87 12.28 -0.60
CA LEU A 191 1.46 12.10 -1.93
C LEU A 191 1.00 13.19 -2.90
N LEU A 192 -0.32 13.42 -2.98
CA LEU A 192 -0.89 14.48 -3.81
C LEU A 192 -0.38 15.86 -3.39
N PHE A 193 -0.28 16.12 -2.08
CA PHE A 193 0.28 17.36 -1.55
C PHE A 193 1.75 17.54 -1.93
N GLY A 194 2.57 16.49 -1.80
CA GLY A 194 3.99 16.49 -2.20
C GLY A 194 4.17 16.77 -3.68
N MET A 195 3.34 16.14 -4.55
CA MET A 195 3.35 16.40 -5.98
C MET A 195 2.93 17.84 -6.32
N ALA A 196 1.99 18.43 -5.58
CA ALA A 196 1.59 19.83 -5.76
C ALA A 196 2.68 20.81 -5.31
N ARG A 197 3.42 20.51 -4.22
CA ARG A 197 4.60 21.27 -3.80
C ARG A 197 5.69 21.25 -4.88
N ALA A 198 5.87 20.12 -5.55
CA ALA A 198 6.75 19.98 -6.71
C ALA A 198 6.19 20.62 -7.98
N LYS A 199 5.08 21.36 -7.89
CA LYS A 199 4.40 22.04 -9.02
C LYS A 199 3.92 21.09 -10.13
N MET A 200 3.83 19.80 -9.86
CA MET A 200 3.36 18.77 -10.80
C MET A 200 1.82 18.70 -10.86
N LEU A 201 1.14 19.13 -9.80
CA LEU A 201 -0.33 19.20 -9.71
C LEU A 201 -0.81 20.65 -9.57
N PRO A 202 -2.11 20.93 -9.82
CA PRO A 202 -2.70 22.23 -9.60
C PRO A 202 -2.47 22.74 -8.16
N SER A 203 -2.26 24.06 -8.03
CA SER A 203 -1.92 24.69 -6.74
C SER A 203 -2.95 24.49 -5.63
N ALA A 204 -4.18 24.15 -5.97
CA ALA A 204 -5.24 23.80 -5.00
C ALA A 204 -4.84 22.61 -4.11
N PHE A 205 -4.14 21.61 -4.64
CA PHE A 205 -3.64 20.46 -3.88
C PHE A 205 -2.52 20.82 -2.89
N GLY A 206 -1.82 21.94 -3.10
CA GLY A 206 -0.75 22.42 -2.23
C GLY A 206 -1.23 23.25 -1.02
N LYS A 207 -2.54 23.43 -0.84
CA LYS A 207 -3.09 24.24 0.27
C LYS A 207 -3.24 23.41 1.53
N ILE A 208 -2.73 23.97 2.65
CA ILE A 208 -2.88 23.40 4.00
C ILE A 208 -4.01 24.13 4.72
N HIS A 209 -4.86 23.37 5.41
CA HIS A 209 -5.94 23.96 6.22
C HIS A 209 -5.36 24.73 7.42
N PRO A 210 -5.73 26.02 7.64
CA PRO A 210 -5.09 26.86 8.66
C PRO A 210 -5.27 26.30 10.08
N LYS A 211 -6.43 25.73 10.41
CA LYS A 211 -6.74 25.20 11.75
C LYS A 211 -6.22 23.78 11.95
N HIS A 212 -6.43 22.89 10.97
CA HIS A 212 -6.14 21.45 11.12
C HIS A 212 -4.74 21.03 10.66
N LYS A 213 -4.02 21.92 9.98
CA LYS A 213 -2.67 21.68 9.44
C LYS A 213 -2.60 20.46 8.50
N THR A 214 -3.71 20.11 7.86
CA THR A 214 -3.85 18.97 6.94
C THR A 214 -4.06 19.47 5.51
N PRO A 215 -3.67 18.67 4.47
CA PRO A 215 -3.92 19.00 3.06
C PRO A 215 -5.39 18.73 2.71
N SER A 216 -6.29 19.59 3.17
CA SER A 216 -7.74 19.38 3.15
C SER A 216 -8.30 19.13 1.75
N PHE A 217 -7.82 19.84 0.73
CA PHE A 217 -8.26 19.63 -0.65
C PHE A 217 -7.91 18.23 -1.14
N CYS A 218 -6.72 17.72 -0.82
CA CYS A 218 -6.31 16.37 -1.17
C CYS A 218 -7.20 15.31 -0.49
N VAL A 219 -7.51 15.49 0.80
CA VAL A 219 -8.39 14.58 1.55
C VAL A 219 -9.79 14.56 0.94
N VAL A 220 -10.36 15.71 0.62
CA VAL A 220 -11.68 15.81 -0.01
C VAL A 220 -11.67 15.14 -1.39
N PHE A 221 -10.65 15.38 -2.21
CA PHE A 221 -10.51 14.76 -3.54
C PHE A 221 -10.48 13.23 -3.45
N VAL A 222 -9.65 12.66 -2.55
CA VAL A 222 -9.59 11.21 -2.32
C VAL A 222 -10.94 10.68 -1.83
N THR A 223 -11.60 11.39 -0.90
CA THR A 223 -12.91 10.99 -0.39
C THR A 223 -13.96 10.92 -1.51
N ILE A 224 -13.99 11.90 -2.40
CA ILE A 224 -14.92 11.91 -3.55
C ILE A 224 -14.69 10.69 -4.43
N ILE A 225 -13.44 10.39 -4.79
CA ILE A 225 -13.11 9.21 -5.61
C ILE A 225 -13.57 7.92 -4.91
N CYS A 226 -13.25 7.77 -3.62
CA CYS A 226 -13.68 6.61 -2.83
C CYS A 226 -15.20 6.48 -2.78
N CYS A 227 -15.96 7.57 -2.71
CA CYS A 227 -17.42 7.55 -2.71
C CYS A 227 -18.02 7.21 -4.09
N ILE A 228 -17.31 7.47 -5.19
CA ILE A 228 -17.77 7.14 -6.55
C ILE A 228 -17.62 5.64 -6.84
N CYS A 229 -16.52 5.01 -6.40
CA CYS A 229 -16.20 3.61 -6.71
C CYS A 229 -17.33 2.60 -6.40
N PRO A 230 -18.03 2.65 -5.25
CA PRO A 230 -19.07 1.67 -4.93
C PRO A 230 -20.29 1.66 -5.86
N PHE A 231 -20.51 2.74 -6.64
CA PHE A 231 -21.61 2.78 -7.61
C PHE A 231 -21.43 1.77 -8.75
N PHE A 232 -20.21 1.35 -9.03
CA PHE A 232 -19.90 0.34 -10.05
C PHE A 232 -20.05 -1.10 -9.55
N GLY A 233 -20.51 -1.29 -8.31
CA GLY A 233 -20.72 -2.60 -7.72
C GLY A 233 -19.44 -3.28 -7.26
N ARG A 234 -19.51 -4.61 -7.03
CA ARG A 234 -18.39 -5.37 -6.47
C ARG A 234 -17.24 -5.59 -7.48
N GLU A 235 -17.55 -5.57 -8.75
CA GLU A 235 -16.58 -5.83 -9.82
C GLU A 235 -15.49 -4.75 -9.90
N VAL A 236 -15.82 -3.52 -9.50
CA VAL A 236 -14.86 -2.41 -9.46
C VAL A 236 -13.63 -2.71 -8.58
N ILE A 237 -13.78 -3.57 -7.57
CA ILE A 237 -12.67 -3.95 -6.70
C ILE A 237 -11.55 -4.60 -7.53
N GLY A 238 -11.90 -5.53 -8.42
CA GLY A 238 -10.92 -6.15 -9.32
C GLY A 238 -10.23 -5.12 -10.22
N TRP A 239 -10.99 -4.21 -10.82
CA TRP A 239 -10.42 -3.19 -11.72
C TRP A 239 -9.46 -2.25 -11.00
N VAL A 240 -9.81 -1.84 -9.77
CA VAL A 240 -8.96 -0.96 -8.95
C VAL A 240 -7.71 -1.70 -8.49
N VAL A 241 -7.81 -3.00 -8.13
CA VAL A 241 -6.66 -3.84 -7.76
C VAL A 241 -5.67 -3.96 -8.91
N ASP A 242 -6.14 -4.27 -10.11
CA ASP A 242 -5.30 -4.37 -11.30
C ASP A 242 -4.61 -3.02 -11.61
N MET A 243 -5.39 -1.93 -11.61
CA MET A 243 -4.87 -0.58 -11.84
C MET A 243 -3.84 -0.18 -10.77
N CYS A 244 -4.09 -0.51 -9.50
CA CYS A 244 -3.17 -0.28 -8.40
C CYS A 244 -1.86 -1.06 -8.61
N SER A 245 -1.94 -2.33 -9.04
CA SER A 245 -0.77 -3.17 -9.29
C SER A 245 0.13 -2.59 -10.39
N VAL A 246 -0.46 -2.10 -11.49
CA VAL A 246 0.28 -1.39 -12.55
C VAL A 246 0.91 -0.11 -12.02
N GLY A 247 0.14 0.73 -11.33
CA GLY A 247 0.64 1.99 -10.75
C GLY A 247 1.78 1.76 -9.77
N THR A 248 1.67 0.72 -8.93
CA THR A 248 2.70 0.32 -7.98
C THR A 248 3.97 -0.16 -8.69
N ALA A 249 3.85 -1.00 -9.72
CA ALA A 249 5.00 -1.46 -10.50
C ALA A 249 5.74 -0.29 -11.17
N PHE A 250 5.02 0.67 -11.74
CA PHE A 250 5.60 1.92 -12.25
C PHE A 250 6.27 2.74 -11.14
N GLY A 251 5.62 2.94 -10.02
CA GLY A 251 6.15 3.68 -8.87
C GLY A 251 7.46 3.06 -8.36
N TYR A 252 7.50 1.74 -8.20
CA TYR A 252 8.70 1.02 -7.76
C TYR A 252 9.83 1.09 -8.77
N PHE A 253 9.53 0.98 -10.08
CA PHE A 253 10.52 1.14 -11.13
C PHE A 253 11.22 2.51 -11.03
N PHE A 254 10.46 3.61 -10.99
CA PHE A 254 11.04 4.95 -10.93
C PHE A 254 11.73 5.24 -9.59
N THR A 255 11.20 4.70 -8.49
CA THR A 255 11.85 4.81 -7.18
C THR A 255 13.21 4.09 -7.18
N CYS A 256 13.26 2.86 -7.70
CA CYS A 256 14.51 2.10 -7.81
C CYS A 256 15.48 2.74 -8.80
N ALA A 257 15.03 3.23 -9.94
CA ALA A 257 15.85 3.93 -10.92
C ALA A 257 16.44 5.22 -10.33
N GLY A 258 15.60 6.01 -9.63
CA GLY A 258 16.05 7.20 -8.90
C GLY A 258 17.08 6.86 -7.82
N ALA A 259 16.81 5.83 -7.02
CA ALA A 259 17.76 5.34 -6.01
C ALA A 259 19.10 4.91 -6.63
N TYR A 260 19.08 4.18 -7.76
CA TYR A 260 20.30 3.79 -8.48
C TYR A 260 21.14 5.01 -8.87
N ILE A 261 20.51 6.02 -9.48
CA ILE A 261 21.19 7.26 -9.90
C ILE A 261 21.76 7.99 -8.69
N LEU A 262 20.99 8.14 -7.61
CA LEU A 262 21.42 8.82 -6.39
C LEU A 262 22.58 8.09 -5.71
N LEU A 263 22.50 6.78 -5.55
CA LEU A 263 23.53 5.96 -4.95
C LEU A 263 24.84 5.98 -5.76
N LYS A 264 24.74 6.01 -7.10
CA LYS A 264 25.91 6.10 -7.98
C LYS A 264 26.56 7.48 -7.96
N LYS A 265 25.74 8.54 -7.92
CA LYS A 265 26.21 9.93 -8.03
C LYS A 265 26.66 10.52 -6.69
N TYR A 266 26.00 10.17 -5.59
CA TYR A 266 26.17 10.80 -4.27
C TYR A 266 26.53 9.81 -3.16
N GLY A 267 26.48 8.49 -3.43
CA GLY A 267 26.79 7.48 -2.43
C GLY A 267 28.28 7.51 -2.04
N ASP A 268 28.54 7.47 -0.74
CA ASP A 268 29.89 7.34 -0.21
C ASP A 268 30.37 5.90 -0.35
N PRO A 269 31.49 5.62 -1.06
CA PRO A 269 32.04 4.28 -1.19
C PRO A 269 32.52 3.68 0.14
N THR A 270 32.84 4.53 1.14
CA THR A 270 33.40 4.11 2.43
C THR A 270 32.33 3.79 3.48
N ASP A 271 31.06 4.11 3.23
CA ASP A 271 29.97 3.80 4.13
C ASP A 271 29.64 2.29 4.09
N THR A 272 29.97 1.59 5.16
CA THR A 272 29.71 0.14 5.33
C THR A 272 28.24 -0.23 5.38
N ASN A 273 27.35 0.71 5.70
CA ASN A 273 25.89 0.53 5.69
C ASN A 273 25.23 0.89 4.35
N ARG A 274 26.03 1.22 3.36
CA ARG A 274 25.55 1.59 2.04
C ARG A 274 24.82 0.44 1.35
N ILE A 275 23.64 0.73 0.82
CA ILE A 275 22.93 -0.18 -0.10
C ILE A 275 23.71 -0.18 -1.43
N HIS A 276 24.12 -1.36 -1.90
CA HIS A 276 24.82 -1.46 -3.18
C HIS A 276 23.88 -1.07 -4.34
N PRO A 277 24.34 -0.26 -5.32
CA PRO A 277 23.49 0.16 -6.46
C PRO A 277 22.87 -1.01 -7.24
N ALA A 278 23.51 -2.19 -7.25
CA ALA A 278 22.96 -3.38 -7.89
C ALA A 278 21.60 -3.82 -7.29
N VAL A 279 21.36 -3.57 -5.99
CA VAL A 279 20.07 -3.89 -5.36
C VAL A 279 18.97 -3.03 -5.97
N ALA A 280 19.23 -1.73 -6.18
CA ALA A 280 18.29 -0.84 -6.84
C ALA A 280 18.02 -1.25 -8.28
N MET A 281 19.05 -1.69 -9.01
CA MET A 281 18.91 -2.23 -10.36
C MET A 281 18.08 -3.52 -10.38
N GLY A 282 18.29 -4.42 -9.41
CA GLY A 282 17.47 -5.61 -9.23
C GLY A 282 15.98 -5.25 -9.01
N GLY A 283 15.70 -4.21 -8.23
CA GLY A 283 14.34 -3.68 -8.05
C GLY A 283 13.72 -3.17 -9.35
N CYS A 284 14.48 -2.49 -10.20
CA CYS A 284 14.00 -2.10 -11.53
C CYS A 284 13.62 -3.32 -12.39
N PHE A 285 14.46 -4.36 -12.38
CA PHE A 285 14.19 -5.60 -13.12
C PHE A 285 12.91 -6.29 -12.66
N ILE A 286 12.76 -6.45 -11.34
CA ILE A 286 11.55 -7.06 -10.74
C ILE A 286 10.30 -6.25 -11.10
N SER A 287 10.37 -4.92 -11.00
CA SER A 287 9.24 -4.03 -11.34
C SER A 287 8.81 -4.16 -12.80
N VAL A 288 9.77 -4.25 -13.72
CA VAL A 288 9.48 -4.49 -15.15
C VAL A 288 8.88 -5.89 -15.37
N ALA A 289 9.42 -6.92 -14.71
CA ALA A 289 8.88 -8.27 -14.81
C ALA A 289 7.42 -8.35 -14.34
N ILE A 290 7.09 -7.70 -13.21
CA ILE A 290 5.72 -7.60 -12.71
C ILE A 290 4.81 -6.87 -13.71
N LEU A 291 5.29 -5.76 -14.27
CA LEU A 291 4.54 -4.99 -15.26
C LEU A 291 4.24 -5.83 -16.52
N LEU A 292 5.21 -6.60 -16.98
CA LEU A 292 5.03 -7.50 -18.12
C LEU A 292 4.01 -8.62 -17.82
N LEU A 293 4.03 -9.18 -16.60
CA LEU A 293 3.04 -10.17 -16.16
C LEU A 293 1.61 -9.60 -16.15
N LEU A 294 1.42 -8.32 -15.88
CA LEU A 294 0.10 -7.67 -15.86
C LEU A 294 -0.42 -7.34 -17.27
N ILE A 295 0.47 -7.10 -18.24
CA ILE A 295 0.10 -6.58 -19.57
C ILE A 295 0.10 -7.66 -20.66
N ILE A 296 0.96 -8.70 -20.55
CA ILE A 296 1.10 -9.73 -21.59
C ILE A 296 -0.11 -10.66 -21.57
N PRO A 297 -0.84 -10.81 -22.70
CA PRO A 297 -1.94 -11.75 -22.80
C PRO A 297 -1.47 -13.20 -22.56
N GLY A 298 -2.28 -13.97 -21.83
CA GLY A 298 -1.95 -15.36 -21.46
C GLY A 298 -1.08 -15.48 -20.20
N SER A 299 -0.65 -14.39 -19.61
CA SER A 299 -0.01 -14.37 -18.29
C SER A 299 -1.02 -14.76 -17.20
N PRO A 300 -0.59 -15.42 -16.11
CA PRO A 300 -1.45 -15.77 -14.98
C PRO A 300 -2.04 -14.55 -14.24
N ALA A 301 -1.51 -13.34 -14.47
CA ALA A 301 -1.94 -12.09 -13.87
C ALA A 301 -2.44 -11.07 -14.90
N PHE A 302 -2.77 -11.50 -16.11
CA PHE A 302 -3.26 -10.59 -17.15
C PHE A 302 -4.50 -9.83 -16.69
N MET A 303 -4.46 -8.51 -16.84
CA MET A 303 -5.54 -7.61 -16.38
C MET A 303 -6.84 -7.84 -17.17
N ALA A 304 -7.98 -7.65 -16.49
CA ALA A 304 -9.28 -7.65 -17.13
C ALA A 304 -9.43 -6.46 -18.12
N PRO A 305 -10.20 -6.62 -19.23
CA PRO A 305 -10.41 -5.51 -20.18
C PRO A 305 -10.93 -4.23 -19.55
N GLN A 306 -11.79 -4.34 -18.54
CA GLN A 306 -12.36 -3.21 -17.80
C GLN A 306 -11.28 -2.46 -16.99
N SER A 307 -10.27 -3.19 -16.50
CA SER A 307 -9.13 -2.61 -15.78
C SER A 307 -8.28 -1.73 -16.69
N PHE A 308 -8.13 -2.11 -17.97
CA PHE A 308 -7.46 -1.25 -18.97
C PHE A 308 -8.21 0.06 -19.19
N ILE A 309 -9.54 0.01 -19.26
CA ILE A 309 -10.37 1.23 -19.41
C ILE A 309 -10.18 2.13 -18.19
N ALA A 310 -10.24 1.58 -16.98
CA ALA A 310 -10.03 2.33 -15.75
C ALA A 310 -8.62 2.95 -15.71
N LEU A 311 -7.60 2.21 -16.13
CA LEU A 311 -6.21 2.70 -16.21
C LEU A 311 -6.09 3.85 -17.22
N VAL A 312 -6.71 3.75 -18.40
CA VAL A 312 -6.70 4.82 -19.40
C VAL A 312 -7.37 6.08 -18.85
N VAL A 313 -8.53 5.96 -18.21
CA VAL A 313 -9.21 7.10 -17.57
C VAL A 313 -8.31 7.75 -16.52
N TRP A 314 -7.60 6.96 -15.70
CA TRP A 314 -6.66 7.47 -14.71
C TRP A 314 -5.47 8.21 -15.34
N ILE A 315 -4.90 7.66 -16.41
CA ILE A 315 -3.82 8.30 -17.18
C ILE A 315 -4.30 9.62 -17.79
N LEU A 316 -5.49 9.66 -18.38
CA LEU A 316 -6.05 10.88 -18.95
C LEU A 316 -6.26 11.96 -17.88
N LEU A 317 -6.70 11.59 -16.68
CA LEU A 317 -6.79 12.51 -15.54
C LEU A 317 -5.40 13.05 -15.14
N GLY A 318 -4.38 12.21 -15.11
CA GLY A 318 -3.00 12.60 -14.85
C GLY A 318 -2.46 13.57 -15.92
N VAL A 319 -2.72 13.27 -17.19
CA VAL A 319 -2.36 14.14 -18.33
C VAL A 319 -3.07 15.48 -18.22
N LEU A 320 -4.35 15.50 -17.89
CA LEU A 320 -5.12 16.74 -17.68
C LEU A 320 -4.46 17.61 -16.58
N PHE A 321 -4.15 17.02 -15.43
CA PHE A 321 -3.49 17.73 -14.33
C PHE A 321 -2.10 18.25 -14.73
N TYR A 322 -1.34 17.47 -15.51
CA TYR A 322 -0.07 17.91 -16.05
C TYR A 322 -0.23 19.14 -16.96
N TYR A 323 -1.19 19.13 -17.88
CA TYR A 323 -1.45 20.28 -18.76
C TYR A 323 -1.82 21.53 -17.97
N ILE A 324 -2.68 21.41 -16.96
CA ILE A 324 -3.07 22.54 -16.10
C ILE A 324 -1.84 23.10 -15.36
N SER A 325 -0.94 22.23 -14.90
CA SER A 325 0.21 22.60 -14.08
C SER A 325 1.47 22.92 -14.89
N ARG A 326 1.51 22.57 -16.18
CA ARG A 326 2.70 22.65 -17.04
C ARG A 326 3.39 24.01 -17.01
N LYS A 327 2.62 25.11 -17.07
CA LYS A 327 3.17 26.47 -17.07
C LYS A 327 3.95 26.76 -15.76
N ASN A 328 3.52 26.23 -14.64
CA ASN A 328 4.18 26.39 -13.34
C ASN A 328 5.38 25.46 -13.20
N PHE A 329 5.27 24.24 -13.69
CA PHE A 329 6.34 23.24 -13.69
C PHE A 329 7.52 23.68 -14.56
N MET A 330 7.28 24.19 -15.75
CA MET A 330 8.31 24.66 -16.68
C MET A 330 9.10 25.88 -16.18
N LYS A 331 8.59 26.59 -15.16
CA LYS A 331 9.28 27.72 -14.53
C LYS A 331 10.23 27.31 -13.41
N ILE A 332 10.25 26.03 -13.03
CA ILE A 332 11.14 25.52 -11.97
C ILE A 332 12.58 25.60 -12.48
N THR A 333 13.44 26.30 -11.73
CA THR A 333 14.86 26.36 -12.02
C THR A 333 15.54 25.03 -11.63
N LYS A 334 16.66 24.70 -12.27
CA LYS A 334 17.44 23.49 -11.94
C LYS A 334 17.83 23.44 -10.47
N ARG A 335 18.14 24.58 -9.86
CA ARG A 335 18.48 24.70 -8.43
C ARG A 335 17.27 24.40 -7.52
N GLU A 336 16.10 24.87 -7.90
CA GLU A 336 14.85 24.58 -7.18
C GLU A 336 14.46 23.11 -7.30
N MET A 337 14.64 22.51 -8.47
CA MET A 337 14.42 21.09 -8.70
C MET A 337 15.38 20.24 -7.85
N ASP A 338 16.68 20.56 -7.83
CA ASP A 338 17.67 19.87 -6.99
C ASP A 338 17.29 19.99 -5.50
N TYR A 339 16.79 21.14 -5.05
CA TYR A 339 16.34 21.33 -3.67
C TYR A 339 15.08 20.49 -3.36
N LEU A 340 14.11 20.42 -4.26
CA LEU A 340 12.89 19.61 -4.08
C LEU A 340 13.20 18.10 -4.04
N ILE A 341 14.22 17.64 -4.75
CA ILE A 341 14.61 16.21 -4.80
C ILE A 341 15.55 15.83 -3.66
N LEU A 342 16.58 16.67 -3.39
CA LEU A 342 17.69 16.34 -2.50
C LEU A 342 17.60 17.04 -1.14
N GLY A 343 16.62 17.90 -0.94
CA GLY A 343 16.56 18.76 0.25
C GLY A 343 17.66 19.83 0.19
N ASN A 344 18.42 20.00 1.28
CA ASN A 344 19.45 21.03 1.33
C ASN A 344 20.70 20.61 0.54
N VAL A 345 20.81 21.08 -0.70
CA VAL A 345 21.91 20.74 -1.64
C VAL A 345 23.30 21.10 -1.09
N GLN A 346 23.38 22.09 -0.20
CA GLN A 346 24.67 22.51 0.40
C GLN A 346 25.18 21.46 1.40
N VAL A 347 24.30 20.77 2.13
CA VAL A 347 24.68 19.66 3.02
C VAL A 347 25.24 18.48 2.21
N VAL A 348 24.60 18.14 1.11
CA VAL A 348 25.05 17.03 0.23
C VAL A 348 26.38 17.35 -0.46
N ARG A 349 26.62 18.60 -0.85
CA ARG A 349 27.91 19.06 -1.40
C ARG A 349 29.00 19.18 -0.33
N GLY A 350 28.64 19.55 0.91
CA GLY A 350 29.55 19.61 2.07
C GLY A 350 30.06 18.24 2.46
N MET A 351 29.23 17.21 2.45
CA MET A 351 29.62 15.80 2.69
C MET A 351 30.66 15.30 1.69
N ARG A 352 30.63 15.80 0.45
CA ARG A 352 31.60 15.42 -0.61
C ARG A 352 32.98 16.09 -0.44
N LYS A 353 33.14 17.14 0.39
CA LYS A 353 34.37 17.89 0.61
C LYS A 353 35.00 17.70 1.99
N GLY A 354 34.52 16.75 2.80
CA GLY A 354 35.09 16.47 4.12
C GLY A 354 34.91 17.60 5.16
N GLN A 355 33.93 18.46 4.97
CA GLN A 355 33.58 19.48 5.96
C GLN A 355 32.58 18.91 6.97
N GLU A 356 32.93 19.01 8.26
CA GLU A 356 32.06 18.60 9.36
C GLU A 356 30.71 19.31 9.35
N PRO A 357 29.61 18.67 9.87
CA PRO A 357 28.25 19.19 9.81
C PRO A 357 27.99 20.47 10.61
N GLY A 358 28.99 21.13 11.15
CA GLY A 358 28.85 22.26 12.08
C GLY A 358 29.13 23.66 11.52
N GLN A 359 29.65 23.81 10.29
CA GLN A 359 29.94 25.13 9.71
C GLN A 359 29.00 25.45 8.54
N VAL A 360 27.74 25.70 8.82
CA VAL A 360 26.83 26.35 7.88
C VAL A 360 27.00 27.86 8.02
N VAL A 361 27.66 28.45 7.04
CA VAL A 361 27.66 29.91 6.85
C VAL A 361 26.21 30.37 6.71
N GLN A 362 25.75 31.22 7.60
CA GLN A 362 24.48 31.92 7.55
C GLN A 362 24.45 32.80 6.27
N GLY A 363 23.96 32.27 5.20
CA GLY A 363 23.72 32.98 3.94
C GLY A 363 22.28 32.75 3.53
N ASN A 364 21.44 33.75 3.81
CA ASN A 364 20.08 33.95 3.29
C ASN A 364 19.22 32.69 3.05
N VAL A 365 18.75 32.13 4.14
CA VAL A 365 17.61 31.21 4.12
C VAL A 365 16.37 32.05 3.86
N VAL A 366 15.81 31.94 2.66
CA VAL A 366 14.43 32.39 2.43
C VAL A 366 13.56 31.52 3.30
N ASN A 367 13.06 32.10 4.36
CA ASN A 367 12.22 31.46 5.35
C ASN A 367 10.89 31.05 4.67
N PRO A 368 10.49 29.76 4.62
CA PRO A 368 9.22 29.36 4.01
C PRO A 368 8.00 29.71 4.87
N LYS A 369 8.13 30.72 5.77
CA LYS A 369 7.05 31.20 6.64
C LYS A 369 6.49 32.57 6.20
N GLN A 370 6.60 32.93 4.94
CA GLN A 370 5.81 34.01 4.36
C GLN A 370 4.94 33.50 3.23
#